data_b3f1b8c3988bcc1d8af18c4f19343a3b
#
_entry.id   b3f1b8c3988bcc1d8af18c4f19343a3b
#
_cell.length_a   1.000
_cell.length_b   1.000
_cell.length_c   1.000
_cell.angle_alpha   90.00
_cell.angle_beta   90.00
_cell.angle_gamma   90.00
#
_symmetry.space_group_name_H-M   'P 1'
#
loop_
_entity.id
_entity.type
_entity.pdbx_description
1 polymer ?
#
loop_
_entity_poly.entity_id
_entity_poly.type
_entity_poly.pdbx_seq_one_letter_code
_entity_poly.pdbx_strand_id
1 'polypeptide(L)'
;MNVHTTAVPSGEIRGQIEPFSAPTNYNALLLGTNEPNPVTTAAKGIAQFTLVNTNTLQYHVAVSDIISVTASHIHFGPAGVNGPVAHGLYTGTGLFDANNPVSGTVQLNASELVDLLTGYLYVNVHTSANPGGEIRGQIGGVRLFGANLTGAAETPPNGEIGSGRAVLALSADATTLTYRVTVQDIVDISASHIHRAPAGVAGPVVFPLFNNSGGGTFDAANPVSGTVAISIDQVMALIDDEYYVNVHTPAYPAGALRGQIRPMA
;
A
#
# COMPACT_ATOMS: atom_id res chain seq x y z
N MET A 1 -29.31 1.51 -19.45
CA MET A 1 -29.01 0.26 -20.18
C MET A 1 -30.16 -0.70 -19.99
N ASN A 2 -30.59 -1.38 -21.05
CA ASN A 2 -31.63 -2.38 -20.98
C ASN A 2 -31.21 -3.58 -21.83
N VAL A 3 -31.42 -4.78 -21.32
CA VAL A 3 -31.14 -6.04 -22.02
C VAL A 3 -32.45 -6.67 -22.37
N HIS A 4 -32.64 -7.01 -23.66
CA HIS A 4 -33.82 -7.63 -24.20
C HIS A 4 -33.49 -9.07 -24.60
N THR A 5 -34.43 -9.98 -24.35
CA THR A 5 -34.35 -11.36 -24.84
C THR A 5 -35.55 -11.63 -25.72
N THR A 6 -35.53 -12.74 -26.46
CA THR A 6 -36.68 -13.19 -27.26
C THR A 6 -37.90 -13.55 -26.40
N ALA A 7 -37.67 -13.95 -25.15
CA ALA A 7 -38.71 -14.26 -24.17
C ALA A 7 -39.34 -12.99 -23.55
N VAL A 8 -38.56 -11.92 -23.38
CA VAL A 8 -38.98 -10.64 -22.81
C VAL A 8 -38.50 -9.48 -23.69
N PRO A 9 -39.17 -9.25 -24.85
CA PRO A 9 -38.78 -8.21 -25.81
C PRO A 9 -38.85 -6.77 -25.27
N SER A 10 -39.64 -6.53 -24.22
CA SER A 10 -39.76 -5.23 -23.55
C SER A 10 -38.59 -4.89 -22.64
N GLY A 11 -37.67 -5.85 -22.35
CA GLY A 11 -36.51 -5.73 -21.48
C GLY A 11 -36.59 -6.67 -20.29
N GLU A 12 -35.58 -7.52 -20.15
CA GLU A 12 -35.51 -8.52 -19.08
C GLU A 12 -34.65 -8.00 -17.90
N ILE A 13 -33.58 -7.27 -18.20
CA ILE A 13 -32.69 -6.66 -17.19
C ILE A 13 -32.52 -5.19 -17.52
N ARG A 14 -32.74 -4.33 -16.53
CA ARG A 14 -32.57 -2.89 -16.66
C ARG A 14 -31.64 -2.35 -15.54
N GLY A 15 -30.70 -1.48 -15.93
CA GLY A 15 -29.89 -0.67 -15.03
C GLY A 15 -29.90 0.79 -15.43
N GLN A 16 -30.07 1.68 -14.46
CA GLN A 16 -29.92 3.12 -14.69
C GLN A 16 -28.43 3.42 -14.87
N ILE A 17 -28.09 4.26 -15.86
CA ILE A 17 -26.74 4.79 -16.02
C ILE A 17 -26.66 6.04 -15.13
N GLU A 18 -25.87 5.95 -14.07
CA GLU A 18 -25.59 7.06 -13.17
C GLU A 18 -24.19 7.65 -13.48
N PRO A 19 -23.96 8.93 -13.24
CA PRO A 19 -22.61 9.49 -13.33
C PRO A 19 -21.67 8.75 -12.36
N PHE A 20 -20.59 8.21 -12.87
CA PHE A 20 -19.54 7.59 -12.06
C PHE A 20 -18.47 8.64 -11.73
N SER A 21 -18.25 8.91 -10.44
CA SER A 21 -17.13 9.71 -10.00
C SER A 21 -15.91 8.78 -9.89
N ALA A 22 -15.06 8.79 -10.91
CA ALA A 22 -13.80 8.05 -10.87
C ALA A 22 -12.90 8.59 -9.76
N PRO A 23 -12.17 7.72 -9.05
CA PRO A 23 -11.04 8.19 -8.25
C PRO A 23 -10.10 9.02 -9.13
N THR A 24 -9.54 10.08 -8.59
CA THR A 24 -8.54 10.90 -9.30
C THR A 24 -7.13 10.41 -9.05
N ASN A 25 -6.91 9.68 -7.95
CA ASN A 25 -5.62 9.20 -7.52
C ASN A 25 -5.57 7.67 -7.45
N TYR A 26 -4.41 7.11 -7.83
CA TYR A 26 -4.12 5.68 -7.81
C TYR A 26 -2.68 5.47 -7.37
N ASN A 27 -2.37 4.28 -6.88
CA ASN A 27 -0.99 3.88 -6.61
C ASN A 27 -0.72 2.42 -7.02
N ALA A 28 0.56 2.07 -7.13
CA ALA A 28 1.01 0.70 -7.31
C ALA A 28 2.22 0.45 -6.39
N LEU A 29 2.13 -0.55 -5.52
CA LEU A 29 3.24 -1.07 -4.73
C LEU A 29 4.07 -2.02 -5.60
N LEU A 30 5.33 -1.65 -5.86
CA LEU A 30 6.23 -2.39 -6.74
C LEU A 30 7.10 -3.33 -5.89
N LEU A 31 6.87 -4.63 -6.02
CA LEU A 31 7.59 -5.69 -5.29
C LEU A 31 7.99 -6.81 -6.26
N GLY A 32 9.12 -7.47 -5.99
CA GLY A 32 9.55 -8.65 -6.75
C GLY A 32 8.59 -9.83 -6.60
N THR A 33 7.92 -9.94 -5.46
CA THR A 33 6.90 -10.98 -5.19
C THR A 33 5.62 -10.82 -6.03
N ASN A 34 5.38 -9.64 -6.61
CA ASN A 34 4.23 -9.38 -7.48
C ASN A 34 4.48 -9.80 -8.94
N GLU A 35 5.72 -10.15 -9.29
CA GLU A 35 6.00 -10.72 -10.61
C GLU A 35 5.32 -12.08 -10.78
N PRO A 36 4.83 -12.44 -11.98
CA PRO A 36 4.24 -13.77 -12.23
C PRO A 36 5.17 -14.94 -11.88
N ASN A 37 6.47 -14.74 -12.10
CA ASN A 37 7.54 -15.57 -11.57
C ASN A 37 8.24 -14.74 -10.49
N PRO A 38 7.94 -14.91 -9.20
CA PRO A 38 8.45 -14.06 -8.14
C PRO A 38 9.97 -13.90 -8.17
N VAL A 39 10.45 -12.68 -8.13
CA VAL A 39 11.87 -12.34 -8.09
C VAL A 39 12.29 -12.13 -6.64
N THR A 40 13.31 -12.86 -6.19
CA THR A 40 13.93 -12.64 -4.88
C THR A 40 14.88 -11.46 -4.99
N THR A 41 14.45 -10.30 -4.51
CA THR A 41 15.18 -9.03 -4.56
C THR A 41 14.87 -8.19 -3.32
N ALA A 42 15.78 -7.30 -2.96
CA ALA A 42 15.52 -6.24 -2.00
C ALA A 42 14.84 -5.01 -2.67
N ALA A 43 14.83 -4.97 -4.01
CA ALA A 43 14.23 -3.89 -4.78
C ALA A 43 12.74 -3.73 -4.51
N LYS A 44 12.30 -2.49 -4.38
CA LYS A 44 10.90 -2.12 -4.16
C LYS A 44 10.62 -0.72 -4.66
N GLY A 45 9.34 -0.36 -4.74
CA GLY A 45 8.96 0.98 -5.16
C GLY A 45 7.48 1.28 -4.94
N ILE A 46 7.15 2.53 -5.18
CA ILE A 46 5.78 3.00 -5.28
C ILE A 46 5.63 3.86 -6.53
N ALA A 47 4.58 3.59 -7.30
CA ALA A 47 4.13 4.46 -8.35
C ALA A 47 2.84 5.15 -7.91
N GLN A 48 2.81 6.49 -8.00
CA GLN A 48 1.65 7.33 -7.72
C GLN A 48 1.12 7.88 -9.03
N PHE A 49 -0.19 7.93 -9.15
CA PHE A 49 -0.85 8.43 -10.36
C PHE A 49 -1.98 9.39 -9.99
N THR A 50 -2.12 10.45 -10.78
CA THR A 50 -3.24 11.39 -10.71
C THR A 50 -3.88 11.53 -12.08
N LEU A 51 -5.16 11.21 -12.20
CA LEU A 51 -5.96 11.50 -13.40
C LEU A 51 -6.34 12.98 -13.34
N VAL A 52 -5.57 13.84 -14.03
CA VAL A 52 -5.75 15.30 -13.97
C VAL A 52 -6.90 15.82 -14.84
N ASN A 53 -7.36 14.99 -15.80
CA ASN A 53 -8.57 15.18 -16.59
C ASN A 53 -9.04 13.82 -17.13
N THR A 54 -9.98 13.80 -18.05
CA THR A 54 -10.59 12.55 -18.55
C THR A 54 -9.63 11.60 -19.28
N ASN A 55 -8.42 12.03 -19.63
CA ASN A 55 -7.48 11.21 -20.41
C ASN A 55 -6.00 11.45 -20.10
N THR A 56 -5.64 12.38 -19.22
CA THR A 56 -4.25 12.64 -18.86
C THR A 56 -3.94 12.06 -17.49
N LEU A 57 -3.07 11.08 -17.46
CA LEU A 57 -2.57 10.43 -16.24
C LEU A 57 -1.17 10.95 -15.93
N GLN A 58 -1.04 11.73 -14.87
CA GLN A 58 0.25 12.15 -14.33
C GLN A 58 0.80 11.00 -13.46
N TYR A 59 2.11 10.76 -13.53
CA TYR A 59 2.76 9.73 -12.74
C TYR A 59 4.00 10.22 -12.01
N HIS A 60 4.29 9.58 -10.87
CA HIS A 60 5.52 9.69 -10.10
C HIS A 60 5.90 8.29 -9.63
N VAL A 61 7.09 7.81 -9.99
CA VAL A 61 7.59 6.48 -9.62
C VAL A 61 8.87 6.63 -8.82
N ALA A 62 8.85 6.19 -7.57
CA ALA A 62 10.00 6.12 -6.68
C ALA A 62 10.36 4.65 -6.41
N VAL A 63 11.66 4.36 -6.39
CA VAL A 63 12.20 3.01 -6.16
C VAL A 63 13.31 3.05 -5.13
N SER A 64 13.60 1.93 -4.45
CA SER A 64 14.77 1.75 -3.60
C SER A 64 15.38 0.36 -3.77
N ASP A 65 16.63 0.21 -3.34
CA ASP A 65 17.39 -1.04 -3.36
C ASP A 65 17.42 -1.73 -4.74
N ILE A 66 17.39 -0.92 -5.80
CA ILE A 66 17.41 -1.36 -7.19
C ILE A 66 18.60 -0.73 -7.92
N ILE A 67 19.24 -1.47 -8.79
CA ILE A 67 20.39 -1.02 -9.58
C ILE A 67 20.22 -1.39 -11.05
N SER A 68 20.90 -0.66 -11.92
CA SER A 68 20.94 -0.94 -13.35
C SER A 68 19.55 -1.04 -14.00
N VAL A 69 18.65 -0.10 -13.62
CA VAL A 69 17.32 -0.01 -14.24
C VAL A 69 17.47 0.30 -15.72
N THR A 70 16.85 -0.52 -16.56
CA THR A 70 16.91 -0.41 -18.03
C THR A 70 15.64 0.20 -18.62
N ALA A 71 14.49 -0.01 -17.98
CA ALA A 71 13.20 0.52 -18.40
C ALA A 71 12.16 0.47 -17.30
N SER A 72 11.10 1.26 -17.43
CA SER A 72 9.86 1.11 -16.67
C SER A 72 8.67 1.44 -17.56
N HIS A 73 7.60 0.66 -17.42
CA HIS A 73 6.41 0.76 -18.25
C HIS A 73 5.12 0.59 -17.45
N ILE A 74 4.03 1.13 -18.00
CA ILE A 74 2.67 0.65 -17.71
C ILE A 74 2.37 -0.46 -18.72
N HIS A 75 1.82 -1.56 -18.25
CA HIS A 75 1.39 -2.70 -19.05
C HIS A 75 -0.10 -2.98 -18.86
N PHE A 76 -0.71 -3.66 -19.82
CA PHE A 76 -2.03 -4.27 -19.68
C PHE A 76 -1.91 -5.64 -19.01
N GLY A 77 -2.83 -5.98 -18.14
CA GLY A 77 -2.97 -7.33 -17.57
C GLY A 77 -3.42 -7.31 -16.12
N PRO A 78 -4.11 -8.37 -15.69
CA PRO A 78 -4.49 -8.56 -14.30
C PRO A 78 -3.27 -8.95 -13.45
N ALA A 79 -3.44 -8.95 -12.13
CA ALA A 79 -2.38 -9.39 -11.21
C ALA A 79 -1.90 -10.82 -11.57
N GLY A 80 -0.57 -11.03 -11.53
CA GLY A 80 0.06 -12.31 -11.82
C GLY A 80 0.10 -12.73 -13.30
N VAL A 81 -0.31 -11.89 -14.25
CA VAL A 81 -0.28 -12.20 -15.69
C VAL A 81 0.51 -11.13 -16.44
N ASN A 82 1.46 -11.56 -17.28
CA ASN A 82 2.19 -10.66 -18.18
C ASN A 82 1.32 -10.22 -19.35
N GLY A 83 1.43 -8.94 -19.71
CA GLY A 83 0.75 -8.36 -20.84
C GLY A 83 1.61 -7.37 -21.63
N PRO A 84 1.13 -6.86 -22.75
CA PRO A 84 1.88 -5.94 -23.60
C PRO A 84 2.07 -4.56 -22.90
N VAL A 85 3.09 -3.81 -23.35
CA VAL A 85 3.33 -2.44 -22.92
C VAL A 85 2.18 -1.55 -23.38
N ALA A 86 1.63 -0.76 -22.45
CA ALA A 86 0.70 0.33 -22.73
C ALA A 86 1.46 1.65 -22.91
N HIS A 87 2.27 2.05 -21.92
CA HIS A 87 3.02 3.30 -21.93
C HIS A 87 4.43 3.14 -21.36
N GLY A 88 5.41 3.81 -21.97
CA GLY A 88 6.75 3.96 -21.41
C GLY A 88 6.77 5.02 -20.31
N LEU A 89 7.41 4.73 -19.17
CA LEU A 89 7.63 5.67 -18.08
C LEU A 89 9.09 6.09 -17.99
N TYR A 90 10.02 5.15 -18.22
CA TYR A 90 11.46 5.36 -18.26
C TYR A 90 12.08 4.50 -19.35
N THR A 91 13.02 5.08 -20.11
CA THR A 91 13.61 4.46 -21.34
C THR A 91 15.10 4.14 -21.20
N GLY A 92 15.63 4.09 -19.98
CA GLY A 92 17.04 3.78 -19.72
C GLY A 92 17.99 4.98 -19.90
N THR A 93 17.47 6.20 -20.02
CA THR A 93 18.28 7.42 -20.11
C THR A 93 18.14 8.26 -18.85
N GLY A 94 19.27 8.68 -18.26
CA GLY A 94 19.30 9.36 -16.97
C GLY A 94 19.38 8.40 -15.78
N LEU A 95 19.18 8.92 -14.58
CA LEU A 95 19.17 8.12 -13.36
C LEU A 95 17.73 7.76 -13.00
N PHE A 96 17.54 6.53 -12.59
CA PHE A 96 16.31 6.07 -11.96
C PHE A 96 16.71 5.14 -10.79
N ASP A 97 16.76 5.71 -9.61
CA ASP A 97 17.17 5.08 -8.36
C ASP A 97 16.45 5.74 -7.16
N ALA A 98 16.83 5.41 -5.94
CA ALA A 98 16.22 5.92 -4.71
C ALA A 98 16.24 7.46 -4.58
N ASN A 99 17.23 8.13 -5.17
CA ASN A 99 17.39 9.58 -5.12
C ASN A 99 16.84 10.30 -6.37
N ASN A 100 16.53 9.54 -7.40
CA ASN A 100 16.13 10.04 -8.71
C ASN A 100 14.82 9.38 -9.18
N PRO A 101 13.65 9.77 -8.61
CA PRO A 101 12.36 9.27 -9.06
C PRO A 101 12.04 9.76 -10.46
N VAL A 102 11.23 9.00 -11.18
CA VAL A 102 10.78 9.33 -12.53
C VAL A 102 9.36 9.87 -12.49
N SER A 103 9.11 10.99 -13.17
CA SER A 103 7.79 11.62 -13.25
C SER A 103 7.47 12.06 -14.67
N GLY A 104 6.19 12.12 -14.99
CA GLY A 104 5.71 12.56 -16.29
C GLY A 104 4.21 12.48 -16.43
N THR A 105 3.76 12.47 -17.68
CA THR A 105 2.34 12.29 -18.04
C THR A 105 2.22 11.33 -19.20
N VAL A 106 1.14 10.54 -19.20
CA VAL A 106 0.71 9.72 -20.33
C VAL A 106 -0.71 10.07 -20.73
N GLN A 107 -1.03 9.94 -22.02
CA GLN A 107 -2.39 10.14 -22.53
C GLN A 107 -3.08 8.80 -22.67
N LEU A 108 -4.21 8.63 -21.98
CA LEU A 108 -5.03 7.44 -22.05
C LEU A 108 -6.09 7.59 -23.14
N ASN A 109 -6.33 6.54 -23.91
CA ASN A 109 -7.53 6.44 -24.69
C ASN A 109 -8.71 5.94 -23.85
N ALA A 110 -9.91 5.88 -24.42
CA ALA A 110 -11.11 5.50 -23.67
C ALA A 110 -11.07 4.05 -23.13
N SER A 111 -10.43 3.12 -23.83
CA SER A 111 -10.27 1.74 -23.37
C SER A 111 -9.28 1.67 -22.20
N GLU A 112 -8.15 2.36 -22.30
CA GLU A 112 -7.13 2.44 -21.24
C GLU A 112 -7.66 3.11 -19.98
N LEU A 113 -8.57 4.08 -20.11
CA LEU A 113 -9.26 4.65 -18.95
C LEU A 113 -10.11 3.58 -18.23
N VAL A 114 -10.84 2.74 -18.97
CA VAL A 114 -11.60 1.61 -18.41
C VAL A 114 -10.63 0.62 -17.73
N ASP A 115 -9.50 0.30 -18.36
CA ASP A 115 -8.49 -0.60 -17.81
C ASP A 115 -7.89 -0.05 -16.51
N LEU A 116 -7.63 1.27 -16.43
CA LEU A 116 -7.22 1.94 -15.20
C LEU A 116 -8.28 1.80 -14.10
N LEU A 117 -9.54 2.10 -14.42
CA LEU A 117 -10.66 2.08 -13.47
C LEU A 117 -10.97 0.66 -12.96
N THR A 118 -10.71 -0.36 -13.75
CA THR A 118 -10.96 -1.77 -13.42
C THR A 118 -9.74 -2.47 -12.81
N GLY A 119 -8.60 -1.76 -12.66
CA GLY A 119 -7.37 -2.34 -12.12
C GLY A 119 -6.67 -3.31 -13.09
N TYR A 120 -6.86 -3.15 -14.39
CA TYR A 120 -6.24 -3.98 -15.44
C TYR A 120 -4.90 -3.43 -15.96
N LEU A 121 -4.37 -2.39 -15.30
CA LEU A 121 -3.06 -1.82 -15.61
C LEU A 121 -2.07 -2.12 -14.47
N TYR A 122 -0.80 -2.37 -14.81
CA TYR A 122 0.26 -2.54 -13.83
C TYR A 122 1.53 -1.80 -14.24
N VAL A 123 2.34 -1.41 -13.26
CA VAL A 123 3.69 -0.90 -13.48
C VAL A 123 4.68 -2.04 -13.36
N ASN A 124 5.68 -2.05 -14.25
CA ASN A 124 6.82 -2.93 -14.18
C ASN A 124 8.12 -2.13 -14.31
N VAL A 125 9.14 -2.45 -13.51
CA VAL A 125 10.49 -1.91 -13.60
C VAL A 125 11.45 -3.03 -13.97
N HIS A 126 12.21 -2.81 -15.03
CA HIS A 126 13.14 -3.76 -15.61
C HIS A 126 14.58 -3.37 -15.28
N THR A 127 15.43 -4.36 -15.05
CA THR A 127 16.86 -4.18 -14.83
C THR A 127 17.67 -5.06 -15.78
N SER A 128 18.97 -4.82 -15.84
CA SER A 128 19.86 -5.70 -16.61
C SER A 128 19.89 -7.15 -16.08
N ALA A 129 19.66 -7.32 -14.77
CA ALA A 129 19.59 -8.64 -14.13
C ALA A 129 18.23 -9.34 -14.39
N ASN A 130 17.16 -8.56 -14.44
CA ASN A 130 15.79 -9.02 -14.62
C ASN A 130 15.12 -8.29 -15.80
N PRO A 131 15.48 -8.63 -17.06
CA PRO A 131 14.93 -7.92 -18.24
C PRO A 131 13.43 -8.14 -18.44
N GLY A 132 12.86 -9.20 -17.89
CA GLY A 132 11.42 -9.47 -17.90
C GLY A 132 10.63 -8.67 -16.87
N GLY A 133 11.29 -8.04 -15.91
CA GLY A 133 10.74 -7.30 -14.78
C GLY A 133 11.39 -7.72 -13.47
N GLU A 134 11.81 -6.78 -12.66
CA GLU A 134 12.34 -7.04 -11.32
C GLU A 134 11.32 -6.76 -10.23
N ILE A 135 10.58 -5.66 -10.36
CA ILE A 135 9.51 -5.28 -9.43
C ILE A 135 8.27 -4.85 -10.20
N ARG A 136 7.12 -5.27 -9.72
CA ARG A 136 5.82 -5.04 -10.34
C ARG A 136 4.78 -4.62 -9.33
N GLY A 137 3.81 -3.79 -9.73
CA GLY A 137 2.64 -3.44 -8.93
C GLY A 137 1.41 -3.17 -9.77
N GLN A 138 0.28 -3.74 -9.37
CA GLN A 138 -1.01 -3.45 -10.00
C GLN A 138 -1.44 -2.01 -9.66
N ILE A 139 -1.85 -1.22 -10.64
CA ILE A 139 -2.37 0.12 -10.42
C ILE A 139 -3.78 0.02 -9.83
N GLY A 140 -4.00 0.66 -8.70
CA GLY A 140 -5.30 0.63 -8.02
C GLY A 140 -5.44 1.74 -6.98
N GLY A 141 -6.51 1.68 -6.20
CA GLY A 141 -6.82 2.69 -5.17
C GLY A 141 -6.09 2.46 -3.84
N VAL A 142 -6.85 2.33 -2.77
CA VAL A 142 -6.35 2.14 -1.40
C VAL A 142 -5.55 0.83 -1.27
N ARG A 143 -4.41 0.89 -0.55
CA ARG A 143 -3.58 -0.29 -0.22
C ARG A 143 -3.70 -0.62 1.26
N LEU A 144 -3.87 -1.90 1.55
CA LEU A 144 -4.02 -2.38 2.91
C LEU A 144 -2.73 -2.98 3.46
N PHE A 145 -2.49 -2.69 4.73
CA PHE A 145 -1.41 -3.26 5.53
C PHE A 145 -1.98 -3.82 6.82
N GLY A 146 -1.28 -4.76 7.44
CA GLY A 146 -1.71 -5.36 8.68
C GLY A 146 -0.56 -5.74 9.60
N ALA A 147 -0.84 -5.84 10.89
CA ALA A 147 0.07 -6.35 11.90
C ALA A 147 -0.71 -7.18 12.93
N ASN A 148 -0.19 -8.35 13.30
CA ASN A 148 -0.63 -9.09 14.47
C ASN A 148 0.29 -8.74 15.64
N LEU A 149 -0.29 -8.31 16.75
CA LEU A 149 0.44 -7.83 17.93
C LEU A 149 0.44 -8.90 19.00
N THR A 150 1.63 -9.23 19.51
CA THR A 150 1.83 -10.20 20.59
C THR A 150 3.00 -9.78 21.48
N GLY A 151 3.01 -10.23 22.73
CA GLY A 151 4.16 -10.04 23.64
C GLY A 151 5.42 -10.77 23.16
N ALA A 152 5.25 -11.91 22.46
CA ALA A 152 6.37 -12.67 21.89
C ALA A 152 7.10 -11.93 20.74
N ALA A 153 6.45 -10.96 20.08
CA ALA A 153 7.05 -10.15 19.04
C ALA A 153 7.80 -8.91 19.58
N GLU A 154 7.75 -8.68 20.89
CA GLU A 154 8.49 -7.59 21.54
C GLU A 154 10.01 -7.81 21.51
N THR A 155 10.74 -6.75 21.79
CA THR A 155 12.21 -6.77 21.78
C THR A 155 12.77 -6.14 23.06
N PRO A 156 13.21 -6.99 24.03
CA PRO A 156 13.12 -8.47 24.05
C PRO A 156 11.67 -8.97 24.17
N PRO A 157 11.39 -10.23 23.78
CA PRO A 157 10.08 -10.86 24.01
C PRO A 157 9.69 -10.82 25.48
N ASN A 158 8.40 -10.61 25.76
CA ASN A 158 7.85 -10.58 27.12
C ASN A 158 6.75 -11.64 27.31
N GLY A 159 6.24 -11.75 28.54
CA GLY A 159 5.21 -12.72 28.94
C GLY A 159 3.78 -12.20 28.83
N GLU A 160 3.52 -11.07 28.16
CA GLU A 160 2.15 -10.58 27.96
C GLU A 160 1.34 -11.57 27.13
N ILE A 161 0.19 -12.00 27.66
CA ILE A 161 -0.71 -12.97 27.03
C ILE A 161 -1.76 -12.32 26.14
N GLY A 162 -1.95 -11.01 26.27
CA GLY A 162 -2.82 -10.24 25.42
C GLY A 162 -2.41 -10.32 23.95
N SER A 163 -3.31 -9.95 23.08
CA SER A 163 -3.09 -9.91 21.64
C SER A 163 -3.74 -8.69 21.01
N GLY A 164 -3.35 -8.37 19.77
CA GLY A 164 -3.95 -7.30 19.01
C GLY A 164 -3.82 -7.49 17.52
N ARG A 165 -4.55 -6.66 16.78
CA ARG A 165 -4.46 -6.55 15.35
C ARG A 165 -4.52 -5.09 14.93
N ALA A 166 -3.59 -4.67 14.09
CA ALA A 166 -3.68 -3.42 13.37
C ALA A 166 -4.05 -3.68 11.91
N VAL A 167 -4.93 -2.85 11.37
CA VAL A 167 -5.21 -2.74 9.93
C VAL A 167 -4.97 -1.29 9.54
N LEU A 168 -4.22 -1.09 8.48
CA LEU A 168 -3.88 0.23 7.98
C LEU A 168 -4.23 0.32 6.49
N ALA A 169 -4.70 1.49 6.08
CA ALA A 169 -5.06 1.77 4.69
C ALA A 169 -4.29 2.98 4.19
N LEU A 170 -3.37 2.78 3.26
CA LEU A 170 -2.70 3.85 2.53
C LEU A 170 -3.68 4.41 1.50
N SER A 171 -3.87 5.74 1.52
CA SER A 171 -4.74 6.43 0.55
C SER A 171 -4.26 6.23 -0.89
N ALA A 172 -5.17 6.41 -1.84
CA ALA A 172 -4.90 6.23 -3.26
C ALA A 172 -3.80 7.19 -3.80
N ASP A 173 -3.63 8.37 -3.19
CA ASP A 173 -2.55 9.32 -3.50
C ASP A 173 -1.28 9.08 -2.67
N ALA A 174 -1.29 8.05 -1.81
CA ALA A 174 -0.21 7.69 -0.90
C ALA A 174 0.26 8.83 0.03
N THR A 175 -0.65 9.72 0.43
CA THR A 175 -0.35 10.87 1.31
C THR A 175 -0.87 10.72 2.72
N THR A 176 -1.80 9.78 2.96
CA THR A 176 -2.37 9.52 4.28
C THR A 176 -2.43 8.03 4.59
N LEU A 177 -2.25 7.71 5.87
CA LEU A 177 -2.36 6.36 6.41
C LEU A 177 -3.48 6.36 7.46
N THR A 178 -4.61 5.74 7.14
CA THR A 178 -5.70 5.51 8.09
C THR A 178 -5.45 4.20 8.82
N TYR A 179 -5.63 4.18 10.12
CA TYR A 179 -5.37 3.00 10.94
C TYR A 179 -6.55 2.64 11.84
N ARG A 180 -6.63 1.37 12.19
CA ARG A 180 -7.48 0.82 13.25
C ARG A 180 -6.70 -0.25 13.98
N VAL A 181 -6.58 -0.12 15.31
CA VAL A 181 -5.93 -1.06 16.20
C VAL A 181 -6.96 -1.62 17.17
N THR A 182 -7.06 -2.93 17.24
CA THR A 182 -7.88 -3.69 18.17
C THR A 182 -6.98 -4.51 19.09
N VAL A 183 -7.40 -4.73 20.32
CA VAL A 183 -6.69 -5.54 21.30
C VAL A 183 -7.64 -6.49 22.03
N GLN A 184 -7.12 -7.56 22.59
CA GLN A 184 -7.84 -8.53 23.42
C GLN A 184 -6.96 -8.99 24.58
N ASP A 185 -7.58 -9.31 25.71
CA ASP A 185 -6.93 -9.89 26.91
C ASP A 185 -5.76 -9.04 27.44
N ILE A 186 -5.84 -7.71 27.30
CA ILE A 186 -4.89 -6.74 27.83
C ILE A 186 -5.64 -5.59 28.50
N VAL A 187 -5.12 -5.09 29.62
CA VAL A 187 -5.72 -4.03 30.42
C VAL A 187 -4.72 -2.91 30.69
N ASP A 188 -5.22 -1.79 31.22
CA ASP A 188 -4.41 -0.64 31.64
C ASP A 188 -3.47 -0.10 30.55
N ILE A 189 -3.95 -0.06 29.31
CA ILE A 189 -3.15 0.46 28.19
C ILE A 189 -2.86 1.94 28.43
N SER A 190 -1.57 2.28 28.49
CA SER A 190 -1.09 3.66 28.71
C SER A 190 -0.82 4.40 27.42
N ALA A 191 -0.37 3.74 26.36
CA ALA A 191 -0.07 4.33 25.07
C ALA A 191 -0.03 3.29 23.94
N SER A 192 -0.13 3.77 22.69
CA SER A 192 0.15 3.00 21.49
C SER A 192 0.76 3.90 20.41
N HIS A 193 1.72 3.36 19.67
CA HIS A 193 2.48 4.09 18.66
C HIS A 193 2.78 3.23 17.44
N ILE A 194 3.09 3.89 16.31
CA ILE A 194 3.87 3.29 15.23
C ILE A 194 5.32 3.74 15.41
N HIS A 195 6.24 2.79 15.41
CA HIS A 195 7.67 2.98 15.50
C HIS A 195 8.36 2.60 14.19
N ARG A 196 9.59 3.09 13.97
CA ARG A 196 10.39 2.73 12.80
C ARG A 196 11.62 1.92 13.20
N ALA A 197 11.57 0.62 12.94
CA ALA A 197 12.71 -0.31 12.92
C ALA A 197 12.25 -1.64 12.27
N PRO A 198 13.17 -2.45 11.73
CA PRO A 198 12.88 -3.79 11.28
C PRO A 198 12.48 -4.71 12.44
N ALA A 199 11.95 -5.89 12.11
CA ALA A 199 11.56 -6.89 13.10
C ALA A 199 12.75 -7.26 14.01
N GLY A 200 12.49 -7.36 15.32
CA GLY A 200 13.50 -7.70 16.33
C GLY A 200 14.42 -6.53 16.74
N VAL A 201 14.19 -5.31 16.27
CA VAL A 201 14.94 -4.10 16.64
C VAL A 201 13.98 -3.06 17.21
N ALA A 202 14.34 -2.45 18.35
CA ALA A 202 13.59 -1.32 18.89
C ALA A 202 13.95 -0.02 18.13
N GLY A 203 12.95 0.79 17.82
CA GLY A 203 13.11 2.04 17.06
C GLY A 203 12.36 3.21 17.65
N PRO A 204 12.59 4.43 17.15
CA PRO A 204 11.89 5.62 17.59
C PRO A 204 10.41 5.61 17.21
N VAL A 205 9.60 6.36 17.98
CA VAL A 205 8.20 6.65 17.63
C VAL A 205 8.15 7.52 16.39
N VAL A 206 7.28 7.16 15.44
CA VAL A 206 7.00 7.94 14.23
C VAL A 206 5.60 8.55 14.30
N PHE A 207 4.60 7.76 14.69
CA PHE A 207 3.22 8.23 14.80
C PHE A 207 2.63 7.82 16.16
N PRO A 208 2.17 8.78 16.98
CA PRO A 208 1.37 8.47 18.15
C PRO A 208 -0.04 8.02 17.71
N LEU A 209 -0.56 6.93 18.29
CA LEU A 209 -1.89 6.40 18.00
C LEU A 209 -2.85 6.61 19.17
N PHE A 210 -2.36 6.40 20.41
CA PHE A 210 -3.13 6.53 21.64
C PHE A 210 -2.25 7.00 22.79
N ASN A 211 -2.83 7.83 23.67
CA ASN A 211 -2.23 8.25 24.93
C ASN A 211 -3.33 8.41 25.99
N ASN A 212 -3.23 7.66 27.07
CA ASN A 212 -4.22 7.64 28.15
C ASN A 212 -4.28 8.98 28.97
N SER A 213 -3.26 9.82 28.89
CA SER A 213 -3.26 11.12 29.58
C SER A 213 -4.39 12.08 29.12
N GLY A 214 -5.00 11.79 27.95
CA GLY A 214 -6.14 12.51 27.39
C GLY A 214 -7.51 11.99 27.87
N GLY A 215 -7.58 11.00 28.76
CA GLY A 215 -8.82 10.42 29.28
C GLY A 215 -9.59 9.52 28.31
N GLY A 216 -8.95 9.09 27.21
CA GLY A 216 -9.52 8.13 26.27
C GLY A 216 -9.40 6.69 26.80
N THR A 217 -10.19 5.77 26.23
CA THR A 217 -10.14 4.33 26.55
C THR A 217 -9.64 3.56 25.34
N PHE A 218 -8.70 2.65 25.55
CA PHE A 218 -8.26 1.70 24.55
C PHE A 218 -8.30 0.30 25.17
N ASP A 219 -9.25 -0.52 24.75
CA ASP A 219 -9.47 -1.89 25.21
C ASP A 219 -10.17 -2.71 24.09
N ALA A 220 -10.61 -3.93 24.44
CA ALA A 220 -11.28 -4.82 23.48
C ALA A 220 -12.59 -4.25 22.90
N ALA A 221 -13.32 -3.43 23.68
CA ALA A 221 -14.58 -2.80 23.26
C ALA A 221 -14.34 -1.46 22.55
N ASN A 222 -13.22 -0.81 22.83
CA ASN A 222 -12.87 0.54 22.38
C ASN A 222 -11.57 0.52 21.55
N PRO A 223 -11.63 0.13 20.28
CA PRO A 223 -10.47 0.16 19.38
C PRO A 223 -10.03 1.60 19.09
N VAL A 224 -8.73 1.77 18.88
CA VAL A 224 -8.16 3.05 18.46
C VAL A 224 -8.13 3.14 16.94
N SER A 225 -8.56 4.27 16.41
CA SER A 225 -8.49 4.54 14.97
C SER A 225 -8.22 6.03 14.71
N GLY A 226 -7.61 6.31 13.56
CA GLY A 226 -7.29 7.66 13.13
C GLY A 226 -6.66 7.68 11.75
N THR A 227 -6.22 8.88 11.35
CA THR A 227 -5.51 9.10 10.10
C THR A 227 -4.30 9.99 10.37
N VAL A 228 -3.16 9.64 9.80
CA VAL A 228 -1.91 10.42 9.86
C VAL A 228 -1.46 10.75 8.44
N ALA A 229 -0.84 11.92 8.26
CA ALA A 229 -0.13 12.23 7.03
C ALA A 229 1.14 11.39 6.94
N ILE A 230 1.49 10.92 5.73
CA ILE A 230 2.66 10.10 5.45
C ILE A 230 3.40 10.64 4.24
N SER A 231 4.72 10.79 4.34
CA SER A 231 5.57 11.19 3.22
C SER A 231 5.94 9.99 2.34
N ILE A 232 6.46 10.25 1.15
CA ILE A 232 6.93 9.20 0.24
C ILE A 232 8.05 8.35 0.88
N ASP A 233 8.99 8.97 1.62
CA ASP A 233 10.05 8.24 2.33
C ASP A 233 9.48 7.34 3.43
N GLN A 234 8.41 7.79 4.10
CA GLN A 234 7.71 6.98 5.10
C GLN A 234 6.90 5.85 4.45
N VAL A 235 6.33 6.05 3.26
CA VAL A 235 5.69 4.98 2.49
C VAL A 235 6.73 3.94 2.08
N MET A 236 7.92 4.37 1.64
CA MET A 236 9.01 3.44 1.33
C MET A 236 9.41 2.62 2.56
N ALA A 237 9.58 3.25 3.73
CA ALA A 237 9.87 2.56 4.99
C ALA A 237 8.73 1.59 5.41
N LEU A 238 7.47 1.95 5.12
CA LEU A 238 6.32 1.06 5.36
C LEU A 238 6.38 -0.21 4.49
N ILE A 239 6.79 -0.08 3.22
CA ILE A 239 6.97 -1.20 2.29
C ILE A 239 8.19 -2.05 2.69
N ASP A 240 9.19 -1.44 3.33
CA ASP A 240 10.44 -2.06 3.76
C ASP A 240 10.32 -2.91 5.03
N ASP A 241 9.08 -3.15 5.50
CA ASP A 241 8.84 -3.79 6.79
C ASP A 241 9.55 -3.06 7.95
N GLU A 242 9.81 -1.75 7.83
CA GLU A 242 10.48 -0.96 8.87
C GLU A 242 9.52 -0.37 9.89
N TYR A 243 8.22 -0.58 9.77
CA TYR A 243 7.25 -0.05 10.73
C TYR A 243 6.61 -1.17 11.53
N TYR A 244 6.42 -0.92 12.84
CA TYR A 244 5.68 -1.79 13.73
C TYR A 244 4.74 -0.99 14.64
N VAL A 245 3.62 -1.59 14.99
CA VAL A 245 2.73 -1.08 16.02
C VAL A 245 3.19 -1.63 17.37
N ASN A 246 3.22 -0.74 18.38
CA ASN A 246 3.50 -1.10 19.77
C ASN A 246 2.38 -0.61 20.67
N VAL A 247 2.02 -1.41 21.69
CA VAL A 247 1.06 -1.09 22.75
C VAL A 247 1.79 -1.18 24.08
N HIS A 248 1.62 -0.18 24.93
CA HIS A 248 2.30 -0.05 26.22
C HIS A 248 1.32 -0.13 27.37
N THR A 249 1.76 -0.71 28.49
CA THR A 249 1.04 -0.73 29.78
C THR A 249 1.99 -0.33 30.91
N PRO A 250 1.50 0.01 32.12
CA PRO A 250 2.37 0.24 33.28
C PRO A 250 3.24 -0.95 33.64
N ALA A 251 2.76 -2.19 33.39
CA ALA A 251 3.54 -3.41 33.61
C ALA A 251 4.65 -3.60 32.57
N TYR A 252 4.43 -3.12 31.36
CA TYR A 252 5.37 -3.19 30.23
C TYR A 252 5.54 -1.81 29.58
N PRO A 253 6.24 -0.88 30.24
CA PRO A 253 6.38 0.49 29.75
C PRO A 253 7.24 0.61 28.47
N ALA A 254 8.11 -0.37 28.19
CA ALA A 254 8.87 -0.45 26.96
C ALA A 254 8.08 -1.05 25.78
N GLY A 255 6.97 -1.76 26.06
CA GLY A 255 6.08 -2.40 25.10
C GLY A 255 5.49 -3.69 25.67
N ALA A 256 4.18 -3.79 25.62
CA ALA A 256 3.42 -4.98 26.02
C ALA A 256 3.15 -5.88 24.80
N LEU A 257 2.70 -5.28 23.70
CA LEU A 257 2.42 -5.98 22.44
C LEU A 257 3.09 -5.27 21.28
N ARG A 258 3.67 -6.04 20.38
CA ARG A 258 4.30 -5.56 19.14
C ARG A 258 3.85 -6.37 17.94
N GLY A 259 3.72 -5.72 16.79
CA GLY A 259 3.50 -6.38 15.50
C GLY A 259 4.09 -5.59 14.34
N GLN A 260 4.88 -6.26 13.49
CA GLN A 260 5.43 -5.67 12.28
C GLN A 260 4.33 -5.44 11.27
N ILE A 261 4.29 -4.24 10.69
CA ILE A 261 3.32 -3.84 9.67
C ILE A 261 3.78 -4.38 8.31
N ARG A 262 2.89 -5.08 7.60
CA ARG A 262 3.18 -5.69 6.29
C ARG A 262 2.05 -5.49 5.30
N PRO A 263 2.32 -5.46 3.98
CA PRO A 263 1.27 -5.47 2.97
C PRO A 263 0.32 -6.66 3.17
N MET A 264 -0.97 -6.41 2.99
CA MET A 264 -2.00 -7.46 2.95
C MET A 264 -2.24 -7.87 1.50
N ALA A 265 -2.39 -9.17 1.26
CA ALA A 265 -2.71 -9.73 -0.05
C ALA A 265 -4.13 -9.37 -0.50
#